data_f02ba400ef14cab1164402b44cebd74c
#
_entry.id   f02ba400ef14cab1164402b44cebd74c
#
_cell.length_a   1.000
_cell.length_b   1.000
_cell.length_c   1.000
_cell.angle_alpha   90.00
_cell.angle_beta   90.00
_cell.angle_gamma   90.00
#
_symmetry.space_group_name_H-M   'P 1'
#
loop_
_entity.id
_entity.type
_entity.pdbx_description
1 polymer ?
#
loop_
_entity_poly.entity_id
_entity_poly.type
_entity_poly.pdbx_seq_one_letter_code
_entity_poly.pdbx_strand_id
1 'polypeptide(L)'
;GALSIIGDARNPVILEPSLDSWKGVYVLKANNRSRLEHVLIKNITGLEDGLLRLTGGITFYKSDVDLENVKIEGVKAEDAINIIESDFSINFVNVSNTTSDGLDSDLSRGTVSQSIFSNIGGDALDFSGSNVEIEGFEAINVKDKAISGGEKSIVNISNSTFKEVSIGIASKDGSNVFARNTSILKYRRHA
;
A
#
# COMPACT_ATOMS: atom_id res chain seq x y z
N GLY A 1 -11.95 -17.47 1.66
CA GLY A 1 -13.04 -16.73 2.34
C GLY A 1 -12.55 -15.35 2.78
N ALA A 2 -13.48 -14.46 3.17
CA ALA A 2 -13.14 -13.14 3.67
C ALA A 2 -12.48 -13.21 5.06
N LEU A 3 -11.67 -12.20 5.37
CA LEU A 3 -10.96 -12.07 6.62
C LEU A 3 -11.52 -10.88 7.41
N SER A 4 -11.83 -11.08 8.69
CA SER A 4 -12.25 -10.02 9.59
C SER A 4 -11.34 -10.01 10.82
N ILE A 5 -10.52 -8.94 10.96
CA ILE A 5 -9.60 -8.73 12.07
C ILE A 5 -9.90 -7.36 12.65
N ILE A 6 -10.52 -7.32 13.81
CA ILE A 6 -11.02 -6.08 14.40
C ILE A 6 -10.45 -5.91 15.82
N GLY A 7 -9.63 -4.89 15.99
CA GLY A 7 -9.18 -4.39 17.27
C GLY A 7 -9.88 -3.09 17.64
N ASP A 8 -9.33 -2.38 18.60
CA ASP A 8 -9.71 -1.01 18.94
C ASP A 8 -8.47 -0.14 19.21
N ALA A 9 -8.65 1.16 19.35
CA ALA A 9 -7.54 2.10 19.53
C ALA A 9 -6.70 1.85 20.79
N ARG A 10 -7.25 1.20 21.82
CA ARG A 10 -6.53 0.88 23.06
C ARG A 10 -5.95 -0.53 23.03
N ASN A 11 -6.59 -1.45 22.29
CA ASN A 11 -6.24 -2.85 22.19
C ASN A 11 -6.21 -3.27 20.71
N PRO A 12 -5.20 -2.85 19.93
CA PRO A 12 -5.08 -3.27 18.54
C PRO A 12 -4.77 -4.78 18.46
N VAL A 13 -5.20 -5.41 17.39
CA VAL A 13 -4.77 -6.78 17.10
C VAL A 13 -3.34 -6.72 16.56
N ILE A 14 -2.44 -7.53 17.10
CA ILE A 14 -1.04 -7.59 16.70
C ILE A 14 -0.78 -8.89 15.95
N LEU A 15 -0.30 -8.76 14.70
CA LEU A 15 0.15 -9.85 13.85
C LEU A 15 1.67 -9.72 13.67
N GLU A 16 2.41 -10.51 14.41
CA GLU A 16 3.87 -10.50 14.37
C GLU A 16 4.43 -11.92 14.48
N PRO A 17 5.63 -12.16 13.97
CA PRO A 17 6.24 -13.48 14.06
C PRO A 17 6.67 -13.80 15.50
N SER A 18 6.66 -15.08 15.86
CA SER A 18 7.25 -15.58 17.09
C SER A 18 8.80 -15.66 17.04
N LEU A 19 9.36 -15.55 15.84
CA LEU A 19 10.79 -15.47 15.56
C LEU A 19 11.07 -14.22 14.72
N ASP A 20 11.99 -14.29 13.76
CA ASP A 20 12.43 -13.10 13.01
C ASP A 20 11.41 -12.60 11.98
N SER A 21 10.64 -13.48 11.35
CA SER A 21 9.72 -13.14 10.27
C SER A 21 8.66 -14.22 10.01
N TRP A 22 7.65 -13.87 9.24
CA TRP A 22 6.58 -14.76 8.79
C TRP A 22 6.14 -14.42 7.37
N LYS A 23 5.30 -15.27 6.77
CA LYS A 23 4.96 -15.17 5.35
C LYS A 23 3.94 -14.08 5.01
N GLY A 24 3.08 -13.69 5.94
CA GLY A 24 2.10 -12.62 5.75
C GLY A 24 0.64 -13.05 5.72
N VAL A 25 -0.22 -12.23 5.11
CA VAL A 25 -1.66 -12.43 5.05
C VAL A 25 -2.11 -12.54 3.59
N TYR A 26 -2.87 -13.59 3.26
CA TYR A 26 -3.34 -13.83 1.90
C TYR A 26 -4.84 -14.11 1.89
N VAL A 27 -5.58 -13.33 1.10
CA VAL A 27 -7.01 -13.52 0.87
C VAL A 27 -7.24 -13.69 -0.62
N LEU A 28 -7.67 -14.87 -1.00
CA LEU A 28 -7.80 -15.25 -2.40
C LEU A 28 -9.25 -15.64 -2.71
N LYS A 29 -9.85 -14.96 -3.71
CA LYS A 29 -11.20 -15.24 -4.24
C LYS A 29 -12.26 -15.28 -3.14
N ALA A 30 -12.31 -14.25 -2.31
CA ALA A 30 -13.31 -14.13 -1.27
C ALA A 30 -14.63 -13.57 -1.85
N ASN A 31 -15.75 -14.17 -1.48
CA ASN A 31 -17.08 -13.69 -1.92
C ASN A 31 -17.58 -12.47 -1.15
N ASN A 32 -17.02 -12.24 0.04
CA ASN A 32 -17.37 -11.11 0.89
C ASN A 32 -16.14 -10.22 1.10
N ARG A 33 -16.38 -8.95 1.37
CA ARG A 33 -15.35 -7.96 1.68
C ARG A 33 -14.63 -8.29 2.99
N SER A 34 -13.32 -8.24 2.94
CA SER A 34 -12.47 -8.37 4.14
C SER A 34 -12.38 -7.05 4.88
N ARG A 35 -12.15 -7.08 6.18
CA ARG A 35 -11.97 -5.89 7.01
C ARG A 35 -10.86 -6.09 8.04
N LEU A 36 -9.90 -5.17 8.02
CA LEU A 36 -8.86 -5.06 9.04
C LEU A 36 -9.01 -3.69 9.69
N GLU A 37 -9.22 -3.66 11.01
CA GLU A 37 -9.43 -2.43 11.77
C GLU A 37 -8.60 -2.44 13.06
N HIS A 38 -7.84 -1.36 13.29
CA HIS A 38 -6.89 -1.26 14.41
C HIS A 38 -5.96 -2.48 14.51
N VAL A 39 -5.20 -2.73 13.45
CA VAL A 39 -4.27 -3.87 13.34
C VAL A 39 -2.85 -3.38 13.18
N LEU A 40 -1.92 -4.00 13.90
CA LEU A 40 -0.48 -3.81 13.75
C LEU A 40 0.15 -5.08 13.17
N ILE A 41 0.78 -4.96 12.00
CA ILE A 41 1.35 -6.08 11.26
C ILE A 41 2.85 -5.84 11.09
N LYS A 42 3.69 -6.82 11.49
CA LYS A 42 5.14 -6.62 11.50
C LYS A 42 5.93 -7.77 10.85
N ASN A 43 7.09 -7.40 10.30
CA ASN A 43 8.18 -8.32 9.92
C ASN A 43 7.75 -9.43 8.95
N ILE A 44 7.17 -9.06 7.82
CA ILE A 44 6.74 -9.97 6.77
C ILE A 44 7.85 -10.20 5.76
N THR A 45 8.01 -11.43 5.27
CA THR A 45 8.95 -11.78 4.19
C THR A 45 8.27 -12.11 2.85
N GLY A 46 6.94 -12.25 2.81
CA GLY A 46 6.24 -12.71 1.63
C GLY A 46 6.23 -14.24 1.46
N LEU A 47 5.40 -14.74 0.55
CA LEU A 47 5.22 -16.16 0.30
C LEU A 47 5.94 -16.60 -0.97
N GLU A 48 6.93 -17.46 -0.79
CA GLU A 48 7.49 -18.30 -1.85
C GLU A 48 7.42 -19.75 -1.37
N ASP A 49 6.55 -20.55 -1.99
CA ASP A 49 6.40 -21.97 -1.69
C ASP A 49 6.16 -22.76 -2.98
N GLY A 50 7.21 -23.38 -3.47
CA GLY A 50 7.18 -24.16 -4.71
C GLY A 50 6.77 -23.32 -5.92
N LEU A 51 5.59 -23.60 -6.48
CA LEU A 51 5.06 -22.92 -7.65
C LEU A 51 4.22 -21.67 -7.29
N LEU A 52 3.90 -21.47 -6.01
CA LEU A 52 3.13 -20.32 -5.55
C LEU A 52 4.08 -19.24 -5.06
N ARG A 53 4.10 -18.13 -5.80
CA ARG A 53 4.77 -16.90 -5.40
C ARG A 53 3.74 -15.79 -5.35
N LEU A 54 3.62 -15.14 -4.21
CA LEU A 54 2.82 -13.93 -4.06
C LEU A 54 3.78 -12.77 -3.76
N THR A 55 3.66 -11.70 -4.52
CA THR A 55 4.54 -10.52 -4.41
C THR A 55 4.29 -9.75 -3.12
N GLY A 56 3.03 -9.67 -2.68
CA GLY A 56 2.66 -8.92 -1.50
C GLY A 56 2.94 -9.60 -0.17
N GLY A 57 3.33 -8.82 0.83
CA GLY A 57 3.31 -9.26 2.23
C GLY A 57 1.89 -9.44 2.75
N ILE A 58 0.98 -8.57 2.27
CA ILE A 58 -0.47 -8.71 2.46
C ILE A 58 -1.10 -8.69 1.08
N THR A 59 -1.76 -9.77 0.67
CA THR A 59 -2.32 -9.89 -0.68
C THR A 59 -3.83 -10.11 -0.64
N PHE A 60 -4.55 -9.33 -1.46
CA PHE A 60 -5.97 -9.51 -1.76
C PHE A 60 -6.12 -9.71 -3.26
N TYR A 61 -6.42 -10.94 -3.68
CA TYR A 61 -6.65 -11.31 -5.07
C TYR A 61 -8.12 -11.68 -5.28
N LYS A 62 -8.83 -10.93 -6.13
CA LYS A 62 -10.28 -11.07 -6.34
C LYS A 62 -11.03 -11.10 -5.00
N SER A 63 -10.71 -10.13 -4.15
CA SER A 63 -11.12 -10.13 -2.75
C SER A 63 -11.14 -8.69 -2.23
N ASP A 64 -12.29 -8.09 -2.18
CA ASP A 64 -12.46 -6.73 -1.70
C ASP A 64 -12.01 -6.56 -0.25
N VAL A 65 -11.48 -5.36 0.07
CA VAL A 65 -10.94 -5.09 1.39
C VAL A 65 -11.13 -3.66 1.85
N ASP A 66 -11.39 -3.50 3.15
CA ASP A 66 -11.27 -2.25 3.89
C ASP A 66 -10.14 -2.37 4.93
N LEU A 67 -9.17 -1.45 4.85
CA LEU A 67 -8.11 -1.27 5.84
C LEU A 67 -8.35 0.06 6.57
N GLU A 68 -8.60 0.00 7.88
CA GLU A 68 -8.90 1.16 8.71
C GLU A 68 -7.98 1.19 9.94
N ASN A 69 -7.23 2.27 10.16
CA ASN A 69 -6.28 2.37 11.27
C ASN A 69 -5.29 1.20 11.35
N VAL A 70 -4.70 0.81 10.21
CA VAL A 70 -3.77 -0.32 10.12
C VAL A 70 -2.34 0.21 10.06
N LYS A 71 -1.43 -0.44 10.79
CA LYS A 71 0.02 -0.20 10.69
C LYS A 71 0.73 -1.44 10.15
N ILE A 72 1.59 -1.24 9.15
CA ILE A 72 2.38 -2.30 8.53
C ILE A 72 3.84 -1.88 8.57
N GLU A 73 4.69 -2.71 9.18
CA GLU A 73 6.08 -2.35 9.44
C GLU A 73 7.04 -3.50 9.15
N GLY A 74 8.15 -3.19 8.48
CA GLY A 74 9.23 -4.17 8.29
C GLY A 74 8.90 -5.24 7.26
N VAL A 75 8.50 -4.85 6.04
CA VAL A 75 8.15 -5.79 4.97
C VAL A 75 9.34 -5.99 4.04
N LYS A 76 9.68 -7.26 3.80
CA LYS A 76 10.74 -7.68 2.87
C LYS A 76 10.20 -8.34 1.61
N ALA A 77 8.89 -8.42 1.45
CA ALA A 77 8.25 -8.82 0.20
C ALA A 77 8.44 -7.74 -0.89
N GLU A 78 8.09 -8.04 -2.12
CA GLU A 78 8.13 -7.09 -3.24
C GLU A 78 7.17 -5.92 -2.98
N ASP A 79 5.97 -6.20 -2.47
CA ASP A 79 5.00 -5.18 -2.08
C ASP A 79 4.62 -5.35 -0.60
N ALA A 80 4.41 -4.26 0.13
CA ALA A 80 3.86 -4.39 1.48
C ALA A 80 2.39 -4.80 1.42
N ILE A 81 1.63 -4.17 0.54
CA ILE A 81 0.24 -4.48 0.24
C ILE A 81 0.13 -4.72 -1.27
N ASN A 82 -0.50 -5.83 -1.68
CA ASN A 82 -0.79 -6.13 -3.08
C ASN A 82 -2.29 -6.41 -3.25
N ILE A 83 -2.95 -5.66 -4.14
CA ILE A 83 -4.41 -5.74 -4.37
C ILE A 83 -4.66 -5.95 -5.86
N ILE A 84 -5.24 -7.08 -6.21
CA ILE A 84 -5.42 -7.49 -7.61
C ILE A 84 -6.89 -7.78 -7.90
N GLU A 85 -7.45 -7.16 -8.96
CA GLU A 85 -8.84 -7.34 -9.42
C GLU A 85 -9.85 -7.23 -8.26
N SER A 86 -9.73 -6.18 -7.42
CA SER A 86 -10.50 -6.04 -6.18
C SER A 86 -10.88 -4.58 -5.92
N ASP A 87 -11.99 -4.34 -5.24
CA ASP A 87 -12.35 -3.02 -4.74
C ASP A 87 -11.78 -2.82 -3.32
N PHE A 88 -11.18 -1.65 -3.06
CA PHE A 88 -10.53 -1.41 -1.77
C PHE A 88 -10.78 -0.02 -1.18
N SER A 89 -10.72 0.06 0.15
CA SER A 89 -10.63 1.32 0.89
C SER A 89 -9.47 1.24 1.89
N ILE A 90 -8.54 2.18 1.77
CA ILE A 90 -7.37 2.33 2.65
C ILE A 90 -7.50 3.68 3.36
N ASN A 91 -7.74 3.67 4.67
CA ASN A 91 -7.96 4.87 5.45
C ASN A 91 -7.18 4.85 6.77
N PHE A 92 -6.45 5.91 7.08
CA PHE A 92 -5.54 6.00 8.23
C PHE A 92 -4.55 4.83 8.31
N VAL A 93 -3.98 4.43 7.16
CA VAL A 93 -3.01 3.33 7.09
C VAL A 93 -1.59 3.89 7.09
N ASN A 94 -0.73 3.30 7.92
CA ASN A 94 0.69 3.62 7.97
C ASN A 94 1.50 2.42 7.48
N VAL A 95 2.27 2.59 6.39
CA VAL A 95 3.24 1.60 5.93
C VAL A 95 4.64 2.14 6.13
N SER A 96 5.52 1.34 6.72
CA SER A 96 6.90 1.80 6.94
C SER A 96 7.95 0.70 6.85
N ASN A 97 9.17 1.10 6.46
CA ASN A 97 10.32 0.23 6.42
C ASN A 97 10.11 -0.98 5.47
N THR A 98 9.78 -0.72 4.22
CA THR A 98 9.69 -1.73 3.16
C THR A 98 10.99 -1.83 2.38
N THR A 99 11.30 -3.01 1.86
CA THR A 99 12.47 -3.19 0.97
C THR A 99 12.18 -2.81 -0.47
N SER A 100 10.92 -2.84 -0.89
CA SER A 100 10.42 -2.42 -2.19
C SER A 100 9.11 -1.63 -2.01
N ASP A 101 8.02 -1.94 -2.73
CA ASP A 101 6.86 -1.07 -2.83
C ASP A 101 5.97 -1.06 -1.57
N GLY A 102 5.27 0.05 -1.37
CA GLY A 102 4.32 0.20 -0.28
C GLY A 102 2.97 -0.42 -0.60
N LEU A 103 2.37 -0.03 -1.72
CA LEU A 103 1.14 -0.60 -2.27
C LEU A 103 1.33 -0.81 -3.76
N ASP A 104 1.07 -2.02 -4.23
CA ASP A 104 0.84 -2.33 -5.63
C ASP A 104 -0.63 -2.72 -5.85
N SER A 105 -1.26 -2.14 -6.88
CA SER A 105 -2.68 -2.38 -7.16
C SER A 105 -2.94 -2.55 -8.65
N ASP A 106 -3.35 -3.77 -9.02
CA ASP A 106 -3.60 -4.17 -10.40
C ASP A 106 -5.09 -4.34 -10.69
N LEU A 107 -5.55 -3.74 -11.80
CA LEU A 107 -6.90 -3.91 -12.34
C LEU A 107 -8.01 -3.71 -11.29
N SER A 108 -7.76 -2.80 -10.35
CA SER A 108 -8.55 -2.60 -9.15
C SER A 108 -9.19 -1.22 -9.10
N ARG A 109 -10.11 -1.03 -8.17
CA ARG A 109 -10.71 0.28 -7.90
C ARG A 109 -10.69 0.57 -6.42
N GLY A 110 -10.32 1.80 -6.03
CA GLY A 110 -10.31 2.08 -4.61
C GLY A 110 -9.98 3.51 -4.21
N THR A 111 -9.82 3.65 -2.91
CA THR A 111 -9.48 4.92 -2.27
C THR A 111 -8.28 4.73 -1.33
N VAL A 112 -7.41 5.75 -1.29
CA VAL A 112 -6.35 5.88 -0.28
C VAL A 112 -6.53 7.24 0.38
N SER A 113 -6.86 7.24 1.67
CA SER A 113 -7.12 8.49 2.40
C SER A 113 -6.37 8.57 3.73
N GLN A 114 -5.95 9.78 4.11
CA GLN A 114 -5.34 10.11 5.41
C GLN A 114 -4.23 9.12 5.84
N SER A 115 -3.45 8.63 4.89
CA SER A 115 -2.49 7.54 5.06
C SER A 115 -1.05 8.04 4.88
N ILE A 116 -0.10 7.38 5.54
CA ILE A 116 1.31 7.79 5.54
C ILE A 116 2.18 6.60 5.20
N PHE A 117 2.94 6.70 4.10
CA PHE A 117 3.92 5.69 3.73
C PHE A 117 5.33 6.28 3.86
N SER A 118 6.20 5.62 4.64
CA SER A 118 7.51 6.16 4.98
C SER A 118 8.64 5.13 4.91
N ASN A 119 9.82 5.54 4.50
CA ASN A 119 10.98 4.65 4.32
C ASN A 119 10.64 3.49 3.37
N ILE A 120 10.20 3.82 2.19
CA ILE A 120 9.78 2.88 1.15
C ILE A 120 10.95 2.64 0.19
N GLY A 121 11.28 1.37 -0.07
CA GLY A 121 12.41 0.98 -0.89
C GLY A 121 12.18 1.07 -2.39
N GLY A 122 10.93 1.04 -2.85
CA GLY A 122 10.48 1.22 -4.23
C GLY A 122 9.49 2.39 -4.35
N ASP A 123 8.35 2.15 -4.98
CA ASP A 123 7.25 3.11 -5.12
C ASP A 123 6.37 3.12 -3.85
N ALA A 124 5.90 4.30 -3.43
CA ALA A 124 4.97 4.31 -2.30
C ALA A 124 3.61 3.74 -2.72
N LEU A 125 3.07 4.19 -3.85
CA LEU A 125 1.85 3.66 -4.45
C LEU A 125 2.10 3.41 -5.95
N ASP A 126 1.94 2.17 -6.41
CA ASP A 126 1.98 1.78 -7.83
C ASP A 126 0.62 1.25 -8.28
N PHE A 127 0.16 1.71 -9.44
CA PHE A 127 -1.15 1.39 -9.99
C PHE A 127 -1.03 0.94 -11.44
N SER A 128 -1.51 -0.26 -11.73
CA SER A 128 -1.57 -0.81 -13.08
C SER A 128 -3.02 -1.15 -13.46
N GLY A 129 -3.55 -0.47 -14.49
CA GLY A 129 -4.93 -0.66 -14.94
C GLY A 129 -6.02 -0.31 -13.92
N SER A 130 -5.69 0.49 -12.92
CA SER A 130 -6.54 0.75 -11.76
C SER A 130 -7.19 2.14 -11.80
N ASN A 131 -8.29 2.32 -11.06
CA ASN A 131 -8.98 3.60 -10.89
C ASN A 131 -9.01 3.99 -9.41
N VAL A 132 -8.25 5.02 -9.03
CA VAL A 132 -7.98 5.31 -7.61
C VAL A 132 -8.13 6.79 -7.29
N GLU A 133 -8.80 7.06 -6.17
CA GLU A 133 -8.89 8.38 -5.55
C GLU A 133 -7.95 8.44 -4.34
N ILE A 134 -7.10 9.47 -4.28
CA ILE A 134 -6.11 9.66 -3.21
C ILE A 134 -6.36 11.01 -2.54
N GLU A 135 -6.55 11.01 -1.23
CA GLU A 135 -6.77 12.24 -0.47
C GLU A 135 -5.98 12.28 0.85
N GLY A 136 -5.25 13.36 1.08
CA GLY A 136 -4.50 13.55 2.33
C GLY A 136 -3.40 12.51 2.54
N PHE A 137 -2.79 12.03 1.47
CA PHE A 137 -1.72 11.04 1.51
C PHE A 137 -0.35 11.70 1.72
N GLU A 138 0.46 11.11 2.60
CA GLU A 138 1.85 11.52 2.76
C GLU A 138 2.82 10.39 2.34
N ALA A 139 3.76 10.71 1.45
CA ALA A 139 4.90 9.87 1.13
C ALA A 139 6.18 10.52 1.66
N ILE A 140 6.97 9.77 2.45
CA ILE A 140 8.16 10.31 3.12
C ILE A 140 9.35 9.35 2.94
N ASN A 141 10.47 9.85 2.41
CA ASN A 141 11.68 9.05 2.16
C ASN A 141 11.37 7.81 1.29
N VAL A 142 10.98 8.07 0.05
CA VAL A 142 10.66 7.04 -0.95
C VAL A 142 11.79 6.97 -1.97
N LYS A 143 12.30 5.76 -2.21
CA LYS A 143 13.49 5.57 -3.04
C LYS A 143 13.21 5.77 -4.53
N ASP A 144 12.01 5.47 -4.98
CA ASP A 144 11.61 5.69 -6.37
C ASP A 144 10.45 6.70 -6.45
N LYS A 145 9.22 6.31 -6.67
CA LYS A 145 8.10 7.23 -6.92
C LYS A 145 7.15 7.33 -5.73
N ALA A 146 6.66 8.51 -5.44
CA ALA A 146 5.56 8.64 -4.49
C ALA A 146 4.27 8.05 -5.07
N ILE A 147 3.99 8.37 -6.35
CA ILE A 147 2.85 7.83 -7.09
C ILE A 147 3.31 7.39 -8.48
N SER A 148 2.98 6.17 -8.86
CA SER A 148 3.18 5.59 -10.18
C SER A 148 1.82 5.17 -10.75
N GLY A 149 1.43 5.69 -11.90
CA GLY A 149 0.26 5.26 -12.64
C GLY A 149 0.68 4.67 -13.99
N GLY A 150 0.42 3.41 -14.21
CA GLY A 150 0.72 2.65 -15.41
C GLY A 150 -0.51 1.94 -16.00
N GLU A 151 -0.38 1.43 -17.22
CA GLU A 151 -1.34 0.54 -17.87
C GLU A 151 -2.78 1.07 -17.94
N LYS A 152 -2.92 2.36 -18.36
CA LYS A 152 -4.22 3.06 -18.49
C LYS A 152 -4.91 3.32 -17.15
N SER A 153 -4.20 3.39 -16.06
CA SER A 153 -4.76 3.80 -14.77
C SER A 153 -5.32 5.22 -14.81
N ILE A 154 -6.33 5.47 -13.99
CA ILE A 154 -6.88 6.79 -13.70
C ILE A 154 -6.65 7.06 -12.23
N VAL A 155 -5.80 8.05 -11.90
CA VAL A 155 -5.45 8.37 -10.52
C VAL A 155 -5.74 9.84 -10.24
N ASN A 156 -6.61 10.11 -9.28
CA ASN A 156 -6.94 11.45 -8.81
C ASN A 156 -6.31 11.69 -7.43
N ILE A 157 -5.47 12.70 -7.31
CA ILE A 157 -4.71 13.02 -6.10
C ILE A 157 -5.15 14.39 -5.58
N SER A 158 -5.45 14.49 -4.29
CA SER A 158 -5.78 15.75 -3.64
C SER A 158 -5.16 15.88 -2.26
N ASN A 159 -4.87 17.13 -1.86
CA ASN A 159 -4.43 17.50 -0.51
C ASN A 159 -3.27 16.65 0.04
N SER A 160 -2.33 16.25 -0.81
CA SER A 160 -1.28 15.27 -0.50
C SER A 160 0.11 15.92 -0.44
N THR A 161 1.04 15.28 0.25
CA THR A 161 2.40 15.81 0.41
C THR A 161 3.46 14.72 0.23
N PHE A 162 4.42 14.97 -0.66
CA PHE A 162 5.51 14.03 -0.92
C PHE A 162 6.84 14.68 -0.51
N LYS A 163 7.54 14.07 0.46
CA LYS A 163 8.78 14.57 1.05
C LYS A 163 9.92 13.59 0.80
N GLU A 164 11.07 14.06 0.36
CA GLU A 164 12.25 13.22 0.14
C GLU A 164 11.98 12.02 -0.78
N VAL A 165 11.33 12.27 -1.90
CA VAL A 165 11.04 11.27 -2.92
C VAL A 165 11.94 11.46 -4.14
N SER A 166 12.31 10.39 -4.84
CA SER A 166 13.10 10.51 -6.07
C SER A 166 12.26 11.09 -7.21
N ILE A 167 11.06 10.56 -7.39
CA ILE A 167 10.07 11.03 -8.36
C ILE A 167 8.75 11.27 -7.61
N GLY A 168 8.15 12.44 -7.75
CA GLY A 168 6.87 12.73 -7.09
C GLY A 168 5.72 11.96 -7.72
N ILE A 169 5.53 12.09 -9.03
CA ILE A 169 4.43 11.48 -9.78
C ILE A 169 4.95 11.00 -11.13
N ALA A 170 4.66 9.76 -11.48
CA ALA A 170 4.85 9.22 -12.83
C ALA A 170 3.51 8.81 -13.43
N SER A 171 3.26 9.22 -14.68
CA SER A 171 2.11 8.77 -15.48
C SER A 171 2.64 8.11 -16.73
N LYS A 172 2.41 6.80 -16.87
CA LYS A 172 2.99 5.94 -17.91
C LYS A 172 1.89 5.18 -18.65
N ASP A 173 2.22 4.61 -19.79
CA ASP A 173 1.45 3.59 -20.51
C ASP A 173 -0.03 3.96 -20.73
N GLY A 174 -0.28 5.22 -21.13
CA GLY A 174 -1.62 5.72 -21.41
C GLY A 174 -2.47 6.02 -20.17
N SER A 175 -1.87 6.12 -19.00
CA SER A 175 -2.54 6.50 -17.77
C SER A 175 -2.85 8.00 -17.72
N ASN A 176 -3.80 8.37 -16.87
CA ASN A 176 -4.15 9.74 -16.56
C ASN A 176 -4.00 9.96 -15.05
N VAL A 177 -3.10 10.86 -14.66
CA VAL A 177 -2.89 11.23 -13.25
C VAL A 177 -3.21 12.71 -13.09
N PHE A 178 -4.16 13.01 -12.21
CA PHE A 178 -4.60 14.37 -11.90
C PHE A 178 -4.22 14.71 -10.46
N ALA A 179 -3.51 15.79 -10.24
CA ALA A 179 -3.11 16.24 -8.91
C ALA A 179 -3.57 17.68 -8.64
N ARG A 180 -4.16 17.90 -7.46
CA ARG A 180 -4.56 19.22 -6.97
C ARG A 180 -4.18 19.39 -5.50
N ASN A 181 -3.81 20.61 -5.10
CA ASN A 181 -3.41 20.91 -3.72
C ASN A 181 -2.36 19.93 -3.18
N THR A 182 -1.41 19.53 -4.03
CA THR A 182 -0.39 18.53 -3.72
C THR A 182 0.98 19.18 -3.73
N SER A 183 1.79 18.88 -2.72
CA SER A 183 3.13 19.42 -2.56
C SER A 183 4.18 18.34 -2.71
N ILE A 184 5.24 18.62 -3.50
CA ILE A 184 6.41 17.77 -3.65
C ILE A 184 7.60 18.53 -3.09
N LEU A 185 8.15 18.07 -1.97
CA LEU A 185 9.18 18.76 -1.20
C LEU A 185 10.48 17.95 -1.20
N LYS A 186 11.54 18.50 -1.75
CA LYS A 186 12.87 17.94 -1.70
C LYS A 186 13.70 18.70 -0.68
N TYR A 187 14.13 18.04 0.40
CA TYR A 187 15.12 18.65 1.29
C TYR A 187 16.50 18.65 0.62
N ARG A 188 17.13 19.83 0.54
CA ARG A 188 18.57 19.89 0.22
C ARG A 188 19.30 19.29 1.42
N ARG A 189 19.94 18.15 1.23
CA ARG A 189 21.00 17.74 2.18
C ARG A 189 22.09 18.81 2.08
N HIS A 190 22.34 19.53 3.16
CA HIS A 190 23.57 20.29 3.25
C HIS A 190 24.73 19.29 3.27
N ALA A 191 25.63 19.38 2.30
CA ALA A 191 26.86 18.62 2.24
C ALA A 191 27.79 19.09 3.38
#